data_63ef66dd55998acaa720052fd1b21a26
#
_entry.id   63ef66dd55998acaa720052fd1b21a26
#
_cell.length_a   1.000
_cell.length_b   1.000
_cell.length_c   1.000
_cell.angle_alpha   90.00
_cell.angle_beta   90.00
_cell.angle_gamma   90.00
#
_symmetry.space_group_name_H-M   'P 1'
#
loop_
_entity.id
_entity.type
_entity.pdbx_description
1 polymer ?
#
loop_
_entity_poly.entity_id
_entity_poly.type
_entity_poly.pdbx_seq_one_letter_code
_entity_poly.pdbx_strand_id
1 'polypeptide(L)'
;MLRLFSCLKTKEEYMELTPRLAAVAALVPACHCMADIGTDHAYVPMDLVRKHRVEHAVASDIHKGPLDIARRHIGENRLSRWIETRLGGGLETLQPGDCEGVVIAGMGGLMICDILANSPETADALSWAVLQPMNHSADLRIWLAEHGWKITQEKLAREDWHIYDILYVEHGDMLVPSPLDAELGVTPMRREDSLFPELVKKLIKQRNAVLQGIPEDTENIHHKEKREKAATELKILEDIICRLKPEK
;
A
#
# COMPACT_ATOMS: atom_id res chain seq x y z
N MET A 1 26.84 16.09 -44.77
CA MET A 1 25.85 15.12 -45.22
C MET A 1 24.93 14.80 -44.04
N LEU A 2 24.03 15.76 -43.75
CA LEU A 2 22.98 15.66 -42.72
C LEU A 2 21.76 15.04 -43.40
N ARG A 3 21.34 13.87 -42.96
CA ARG A 3 19.94 13.42 -43.19
C ARG A 3 19.60 12.20 -42.33
N LEU A 4 18.42 12.31 -41.69
CA LEU A 4 17.52 11.24 -41.25
C LEU A 4 17.76 10.63 -39.85
N PHE A 5 17.51 11.41 -38.83
CA PHE A 5 16.83 10.89 -37.63
C PHE A 5 15.55 11.70 -37.41
N SER A 6 14.61 11.55 -38.34
CA SER A 6 13.23 11.98 -38.11
C SER A 6 12.33 10.77 -38.29
N CYS A 7 11.44 10.63 -37.34
CA CYS A 7 10.22 9.83 -37.42
C CYS A 7 10.34 8.36 -37.04
N LEU A 8 10.21 8.09 -35.77
CA LEU A 8 9.34 7.05 -35.25
C LEU A 8 8.85 7.53 -33.87
N LYS A 9 8.01 8.55 -33.86
CA LYS A 9 7.01 8.72 -32.79
C LYS A 9 5.89 7.71 -33.07
N THR A 10 6.12 6.46 -32.78
CA THR A 10 5.03 5.55 -32.46
C THR A 10 4.44 6.11 -31.16
N LYS A 11 3.17 6.48 -31.17
CA LYS A 11 2.35 6.55 -29.96
C LYS A 11 2.40 5.15 -29.34
N GLU A 12 3.43 4.88 -28.54
CA GLU A 12 3.34 3.82 -27.54
C GLU A 12 2.16 4.24 -26.67
N GLU A 13 1.07 3.48 -26.69
CA GLU A 13 0.00 3.63 -25.73
C GLU A 13 0.64 3.40 -24.35
N TYR A 14 1.00 4.49 -23.72
CA TYR A 14 1.45 4.50 -22.35
C TYR A 14 0.28 4.00 -21.51
N MET A 15 0.38 2.79 -21.00
CA MET A 15 -0.59 2.28 -20.06
C MET A 15 -0.42 3.07 -18.76
N GLU A 16 -1.30 4.04 -18.56
CA GLU A 16 -1.29 4.84 -17.35
C GLU A 16 -1.65 3.94 -16.16
N LEU A 17 -0.85 4.05 -15.11
CA LEU A 17 -1.19 3.40 -13.83
C LEU A 17 -2.50 3.99 -13.30
N THR A 18 -3.33 3.15 -12.70
CA THR A 18 -4.48 3.65 -11.94
C THR A 18 -3.99 4.58 -10.80
N PRO A 19 -4.82 5.50 -10.29
CA PRO A 19 -4.41 6.41 -9.23
C PRO A 19 -3.79 5.68 -8.01
N ARG A 20 -4.31 4.52 -7.66
CA ARG A 20 -3.81 3.67 -6.57
C ARG A 20 -2.40 3.14 -6.89
N LEU A 21 -2.21 2.53 -8.05
CA LEU A 21 -0.91 2.00 -8.47
C LEU A 21 0.12 3.12 -8.71
N ALA A 22 -0.32 4.29 -9.19
CA ALA A 22 0.54 5.46 -9.33
C ALA A 22 1.04 5.97 -7.95
N ALA A 23 0.17 5.95 -6.94
CA ALA A 23 0.55 6.30 -5.57
C ALA A 23 1.52 5.27 -4.95
N VAL A 24 1.33 3.98 -5.23
CA VAL A 24 2.29 2.91 -4.87
C VAL A 24 3.64 3.17 -5.53
N ALA A 25 3.68 3.32 -6.85
CA ALA A 25 4.92 3.58 -7.59
C ALA A 25 5.63 4.86 -7.12
N ALA A 26 4.87 5.89 -6.71
CA ALA A 26 5.43 7.15 -6.23
C ALA A 26 6.24 7.00 -4.92
N LEU A 27 5.91 6.02 -4.08
CA LEU A 27 6.63 5.75 -2.83
C LEU A 27 7.85 4.84 -3.00
N VAL A 28 7.98 4.13 -4.12
CA VAL A 28 9.16 3.29 -4.37
C VAL A 28 10.39 4.19 -4.56
N PRO A 29 11.46 4.04 -3.77
CA PRO A 29 12.70 4.82 -3.95
C PRO A 29 13.44 4.42 -5.21
N ALA A 30 14.42 5.23 -5.64
CA ALA A 30 15.37 4.80 -6.66
C ALA A 30 16.25 3.69 -6.08
N CYS A 31 16.35 2.55 -6.80
CA CYS A 31 17.09 1.38 -6.34
C CYS A 31 17.61 0.57 -7.53
N HIS A 32 18.57 -0.33 -7.25
CA HIS A 32 19.08 -1.24 -8.27
C HIS A 32 18.05 -2.36 -8.55
N CYS A 33 17.49 -2.98 -7.53
CA CYS A 33 16.51 -4.06 -7.69
C CYS A 33 15.35 -3.95 -6.71
N MET A 34 14.13 -4.15 -7.19
CA MET A 34 12.92 -4.31 -6.37
C MET A 34 12.13 -5.57 -6.77
N ALA A 35 11.30 -6.09 -5.87
CA ALA A 35 10.33 -7.12 -6.24
C ALA A 35 8.89 -6.60 -6.11
N ASP A 36 8.02 -7.03 -7.02
CA ASP A 36 6.57 -6.81 -7.00
C ASP A 36 5.89 -8.16 -6.72
N ILE A 37 5.34 -8.29 -5.52
CA ILE A 37 4.77 -9.54 -5.01
C ILE A 37 3.26 -9.56 -5.27
N GLY A 38 2.79 -10.56 -6.01
CA GLY A 38 1.42 -10.62 -6.53
C GLY A 38 1.23 -9.65 -7.68
N THR A 39 2.15 -9.68 -8.63
CA THR A 39 2.31 -8.64 -9.66
C THR A 39 1.16 -8.54 -10.66
N ASP A 40 0.30 -9.56 -10.78
CA ASP A 40 -0.82 -9.69 -11.73
C ASP A 40 -0.41 -9.36 -13.19
N HIS A 41 -0.24 -8.09 -13.54
CA HIS A 41 0.07 -7.61 -14.89
C HIS A 41 1.45 -6.94 -15.04
N ALA A 42 2.24 -6.86 -13.99
CA ALA A 42 3.55 -6.20 -13.92
C ALA A 42 3.53 -4.68 -14.23
N TYR A 43 2.41 -3.99 -13.95
CA TYR A 43 2.27 -2.57 -14.29
C TYR A 43 3.23 -1.69 -13.49
N VAL A 44 3.36 -1.92 -12.18
CA VAL A 44 4.24 -1.13 -11.31
C VAL A 44 5.72 -1.31 -11.69
N PRO A 45 6.28 -2.54 -11.79
CA PRO A 45 7.67 -2.71 -12.18
C PRO A 45 7.97 -2.19 -13.59
N MET A 46 7.06 -2.35 -14.55
CA MET A 46 7.25 -1.82 -15.91
C MET A 46 7.31 -0.29 -15.93
N ASP A 47 6.45 0.40 -15.17
CA ASP A 47 6.45 1.87 -15.05
C ASP A 47 7.75 2.36 -14.43
N LEU A 48 8.19 1.73 -13.34
CA LEU A 48 9.41 2.12 -12.60
C LEU A 48 10.68 1.90 -13.40
N VAL A 49 10.81 0.76 -14.11
CA VAL A 49 11.96 0.46 -14.97
C VAL A 49 12.02 1.45 -16.15
N ARG A 50 10.90 1.74 -16.79
CA ARG A 50 10.84 2.72 -17.89
C ARG A 50 11.23 4.13 -17.46
N LYS A 51 10.87 4.54 -16.26
CA LYS A 51 11.22 5.82 -15.66
C LYS A 51 12.66 5.85 -15.13
N HIS A 52 13.42 4.78 -15.31
CA HIS A 52 14.77 4.63 -14.76
C HIS A 52 14.85 4.88 -13.26
N ARG A 53 13.77 4.62 -12.56
CA ARG A 53 13.70 4.70 -11.09
C ARG A 53 14.21 3.41 -10.45
N VAL A 54 14.02 2.29 -11.14
CA VAL A 54 14.50 0.97 -10.77
C VAL A 54 15.27 0.41 -11.97
N GLU A 55 16.44 -0.16 -11.71
CA GLU A 55 17.26 -0.74 -12.80
C GLU A 55 16.76 -2.15 -13.16
N HIS A 56 16.46 -2.97 -12.15
CA HIS A 56 15.94 -4.32 -12.32
C HIS A 56 14.73 -4.57 -11.42
N ALA A 57 13.83 -5.45 -11.85
CA ALA A 57 12.71 -5.87 -11.03
C ALA A 57 12.44 -7.37 -11.13
N VAL A 58 11.96 -7.95 -10.03
CA VAL A 58 11.36 -9.28 -9.97
C VAL A 58 9.84 -9.11 -9.89
N ALA A 59 9.10 -9.68 -10.83
CA ALA A 59 7.65 -9.71 -10.82
C ALA A 59 7.20 -11.13 -10.47
N SER A 60 6.58 -11.33 -9.32
CA SER A 60 6.17 -12.66 -8.84
C SER A 60 4.66 -12.77 -8.64
N ASP A 61 4.11 -13.95 -8.90
CA ASP A 61 2.73 -14.30 -8.58
C ASP A 61 2.64 -15.80 -8.27
N ILE A 62 1.72 -16.15 -7.36
CA ILE A 62 1.47 -17.55 -6.99
C ILE A 62 0.69 -18.28 -8.10
N HIS A 63 -0.03 -17.54 -8.94
CA HIS A 63 -0.84 -18.10 -10.01
C HIS A 63 -0.16 -17.98 -11.38
N LYS A 64 -0.08 -19.10 -12.08
CA LYS A 64 0.54 -19.16 -13.41
C LYS A 64 -0.16 -18.24 -14.44
N GLY A 65 -1.50 -18.12 -14.37
CA GLY A 65 -2.28 -17.30 -15.31
C GLY A 65 -1.89 -15.81 -15.28
N PRO A 66 -2.01 -15.12 -14.16
CA PRO A 66 -1.52 -13.74 -13.97
C PRO A 66 -0.07 -13.57 -14.37
N LEU A 67 0.82 -14.49 -13.94
CA LEU A 67 2.23 -14.43 -14.27
C LEU A 67 2.51 -14.54 -15.78
N ASP A 68 1.78 -15.39 -16.50
CA ASP A 68 1.90 -15.52 -17.97
C ASP A 68 1.42 -14.24 -18.68
N ILE A 69 0.41 -13.54 -18.14
CA ILE A 69 -0.02 -12.22 -18.62
C ILE A 69 1.08 -11.18 -18.37
N ALA A 70 1.62 -11.15 -17.15
CA ALA A 70 2.74 -10.26 -16.80
C ALA A 70 3.94 -10.49 -17.72
N ARG A 71 4.33 -11.75 -17.96
CA ARG A 71 5.44 -12.11 -18.86
C ARG A 71 5.19 -11.63 -20.29
N ARG A 72 3.96 -11.77 -20.80
CA ARG A 72 3.60 -11.28 -22.12
C ARG A 72 3.71 -9.75 -22.20
N HIS A 73 3.15 -9.01 -21.22
CA HIS A 73 3.23 -7.55 -21.18
C HIS A 73 4.68 -7.07 -21.12
N ILE A 74 5.52 -7.68 -20.27
CA ILE A 74 6.95 -7.38 -20.19
C ILE A 74 7.63 -7.59 -21.54
N GLY A 75 7.33 -8.69 -22.24
CA GLY A 75 7.88 -9.01 -23.56
C GLY A 75 7.44 -8.03 -24.65
N GLU A 76 6.15 -7.72 -24.75
CA GLU A 76 5.57 -6.75 -25.69
C GLU A 76 6.18 -5.36 -25.49
N ASN A 77 6.51 -5.00 -24.25
CA ASN A 77 7.15 -3.76 -23.89
C ASN A 77 8.69 -3.79 -23.96
N ARG A 78 9.29 -4.91 -24.39
CA ARG A 78 10.73 -5.12 -24.56
C ARG A 78 11.52 -4.94 -23.24
N LEU A 79 10.90 -5.24 -22.09
CA LEU A 79 11.50 -5.08 -20.77
C LEU A 79 12.04 -6.38 -20.17
N SER A 80 12.00 -7.51 -20.91
CA SER A 80 12.44 -8.83 -20.42
C SER A 80 13.91 -8.90 -19.99
N ARG A 81 14.74 -7.92 -20.35
CA ARG A 81 16.13 -7.83 -19.89
C ARG A 81 16.23 -7.27 -18.46
N TRP A 82 15.24 -6.50 -18.04
CA TRP A 82 15.26 -5.76 -16.78
C TRP A 82 14.25 -6.28 -15.77
N ILE A 83 13.24 -7.04 -16.23
CA ILE A 83 12.19 -7.58 -15.37
C ILE A 83 12.15 -9.08 -15.51
N GLU A 84 12.49 -9.78 -14.43
CA GLU A 84 12.37 -11.24 -14.30
C GLU A 84 10.99 -11.62 -13.77
N THR A 85 10.43 -12.76 -14.20
CA THR A 85 9.16 -13.27 -13.66
C THR A 85 9.38 -14.57 -12.89
N ARG A 86 8.89 -14.66 -11.65
CA ARG A 86 9.02 -15.82 -10.78
C ARG A 86 7.65 -16.34 -10.34
N LEU A 87 7.43 -17.66 -10.47
CA LEU A 87 6.20 -18.31 -9.99
C LEU A 87 6.39 -18.75 -8.55
N GLY A 88 5.55 -18.28 -7.63
CA GLY A 88 5.58 -18.66 -6.22
C GLY A 88 4.83 -17.66 -5.34
N GLY A 89 4.66 -18.00 -4.07
CA GLY A 89 3.92 -17.21 -3.10
C GLY A 89 4.79 -16.29 -2.27
N GLY A 90 4.32 -15.06 -2.04
CA GLY A 90 4.96 -14.13 -1.14
C GLY A 90 6.45 -13.93 -1.39
N LEU A 91 7.25 -13.82 -0.34
CA LEU A 91 8.68 -13.62 -0.40
C LEU A 91 9.48 -14.93 -0.67
N GLU A 92 8.83 -16.08 -0.74
CA GLU A 92 9.49 -17.37 -1.07
C GLU A 92 10.16 -17.38 -2.45
N THR A 93 9.72 -16.46 -3.33
CA THR A 93 10.30 -16.28 -4.67
C THR A 93 11.64 -15.55 -4.65
N LEU A 94 12.06 -15.01 -3.51
CA LEU A 94 13.28 -14.24 -3.34
C LEU A 94 14.27 -14.98 -2.42
N GLN A 95 15.56 -14.75 -2.66
CA GLN A 95 16.59 -15.06 -1.69
C GLN A 95 16.96 -13.75 -0.94
N PRO A 96 17.43 -13.85 0.33
CA PRO A 96 17.94 -12.67 1.03
C PRO A 96 18.98 -11.92 0.21
N GLY A 97 18.74 -10.62 -0.03
CA GLY A 97 19.63 -9.77 -0.82
C GLY A 97 19.37 -9.76 -2.34
N ASP A 98 18.41 -10.51 -2.88
CA ASP A 98 18.03 -10.43 -4.30
C ASP A 98 17.55 -9.03 -4.71
N CYS A 99 16.81 -8.37 -3.80
CA CYS A 99 16.27 -7.04 -4.01
C CYS A 99 16.45 -6.17 -2.77
N GLU A 100 16.58 -4.87 -2.95
CA GLU A 100 16.66 -3.89 -1.86
C GLU A 100 15.33 -3.68 -1.17
N GLY A 101 14.23 -3.88 -1.89
CA GLY A 101 12.90 -3.72 -1.31
C GLY A 101 11.80 -4.38 -2.14
N VAL A 102 10.59 -4.36 -1.58
CA VAL A 102 9.43 -5.00 -2.18
C VAL A 102 8.23 -4.08 -2.25
N VAL A 103 7.38 -4.32 -3.24
CA VAL A 103 6.01 -3.83 -3.32
C VAL A 103 5.07 -5.01 -3.07
N ILE A 104 4.12 -4.85 -2.14
CA ILE A 104 3.03 -5.81 -1.91
C ILE A 104 1.72 -5.00 -1.96
N ALA A 105 1.04 -5.03 -3.11
CA ALA A 105 -0.13 -4.22 -3.35
C ALA A 105 -1.35 -5.05 -3.78
N GLY A 106 -2.55 -4.57 -3.42
CA GLY A 106 -3.79 -5.24 -3.81
C GLY A 106 -4.16 -6.46 -2.97
N MET A 107 -3.54 -6.63 -1.81
CA MET A 107 -3.77 -7.76 -0.90
C MET A 107 -4.43 -7.32 0.41
N GLY A 108 -5.03 -8.25 1.14
CA GLY A 108 -5.53 -7.99 2.50
C GLY A 108 -4.38 -7.68 3.46
N GLY A 109 -4.59 -6.74 4.41
CA GLY A 109 -3.54 -6.37 5.38
C GLY A 109 -3.01 -7.56 6.18
N LEU A 110 -3.88 -8.47 6.62
CA LEU A 110 -3.46 -9.68 7.32
C LEU A 110 -2.64 -10.62 6.43
N MET A 111 -2.97 -10.72 5.15
CA MET A 111 -2.17 -11.48 4.18
C MET A 111 -0.77 -10.87 3.99
N ILE A 112 -0.67 -9.55 3.99
CA ILE A 112 0.63 -8.86 3.94
C ILE A 112 1.46 -9.20 5.19
N CYS A 113 0.85 -9.22 6.39
CA CYS A 113 1.50 -9.65 7.62
C CYS A 113 2.04 -11.09 7.48
N ASP A 114 1.20 -12.01 7.00
CA ASP A 114 1.58 -13.41 6.79
C ASP A 114 2.75 -13.56 5.80
N ILE A 115 2.74 -12.80 4.70
CA ILE A 115 3.82 -12.81 3.70
C ILE A 115 5.16 -12.40 4.34
N LEU A 116 5.17 -11.35 5.15
CA LEU A 116 6.38 -10.88 5.83
C LEU A 116 6.82 -11.86 6.92
N ALA A 117 5.88 -12.40 7.70
CA ALA A 117 6.15 -13.33 8.80
C ALA A 117 6.67 -14.70 8.33
N ASN A 118 6.18 -15.20 7.19
CA ASN A 118 6.53 -16.53 6.70
C ASN A 118 7.91 -16.62 6.04
N SER A 119 8.58 -15.50 5.78
CA SER A 119 9.90 -15.43 5.16
C SER A 119 10.81 -14.46 5.92
N PRO A 120 11.09 -14.70 7.21
CA PRO A 120 11.77 -13.74 8.06
C PRO A 120 13.18 -13.38 7.55
N GLU A 121 13.96 -14.35 7.10
CA GLU A 121 15.31 -14.10 6.60
C GLU A 121 15.31 -13.18 5.36
N THR A 122 14.34 -13.36 4.46
CA THR A 122 14.19 -12.50 3.28
C THR A 122 13.64 -11.13 3.70
N ALA A 123 12.64 -11.09 4.59
CA ALA A 123 12.07 -9.85 5.09
C ALA A 123 13.10 -8.99 5.82
N ASP A 124 13.95 -9.59 6.66
CA ASP A 124 15.02 -8.91 7.40
C ASP A 124 16.13 -8.36 6.48
N ALA A 125 16.31 -8.96 5.30
CA ALA A 125 17.28 -8.47 4.32
C ALA A 125 16.79 -7.30 3.47
N LEU A 126 15.48 -6.97 3.52
CA LEU A 126 14.91 -5.82 2.79
C LEU A 126 15.30 -4.52 3.47
N SER A 127 15.64 -3.50 2.70
CA SER A 127 15.83 -2.15 3.22
C SER A 127 14.50 -1.41 3.40
N TRP A 128 13.50 -1.73 2.59
CA TRP A 128 12.19 -1.08 2.61
C TRP A 128 11.09 -1.97 2.02
N ALA A 129 9.84 -1.66 2.35
CA ALA A 129 8.68 -2.20 1.66
C ALA A 129 7.63 -1.11 1.40
N VAL A 130 6.95 -1.19 0.24
CA VAL A 130 5.75 -0.40 -0.07
C VAL A 130 4.55 -1.33 -0.02
N LEU A 131 3.66 -1.08 0.92
CA LEU A 131 2.53 -1.95 1.24
C LEU A 131 1.21 -1.24 0.92
N GLN A 132 0.33 -1.86 0.15
CA GLN A 132 -0.99 -1.33 -0.14
C GLN A 132 -2.06 -2.36 0.23
N PRO A 133 -2.59 -2.31 1.46
CA PRO A 133 -3.66 -3.18 1.90
C PRO A 133 -5.02 -2.78 1.28
N MET A 134 -5.81 -3.77 0.84
CA MET A 134 -7.18 -3.57 0.38
C MET A 134 -8.18 -3.43 1.55
N ASN A 135 -7.82 -4.01 2.70
CA ASN A 135 -8.57 -4.00 3.96
C ASN A 135 -7.60 -4.20 5.12
N HIS A 136 -8.07 -4.18 6.37
CA HIS A 136 -7.25 -4.44 7.57
C HIS A 136 -5.97 -3.58 7.66
N SER A 137 -6.03 -2.33 7.19
CA SER A 137 -4.86 -1.43 7.22
C SER A 137 -4.46 -1.03 8.64
N ALA A 138 -5.41 -0.96 9.57
CA ALA A 138 -5.13 -0.72 10.99
C ALA A 138 -4.40 -1.89 11.63
N ASP A 139 -4.86 -3.12 11.39
CA ASP A 139 -4.22 -4.34 11.90
C ASP A 139 -2.79 -4.47 11.35
N LEU A 140 -2.58 -4.17 10.07
CA LEU A 140 -1.25 -4.14 9.45
C LEU A 140 -0.32 -3.13 10.15
N ARG A 141 -0.80 -1.91 10.48
CA ARG A 141 0.02 -0.90 11.18
C ARG A 141 0.45 -1.34 12.57
N ILE A 142 -0.47 -1.98 13.30
CA ILE A 142 -0.18 -2.53 14.63
C ILE A 142 0.86 -3.64 14.51
N TRP A 143 0.63 -4.58 13.60
CA TRP A 143 1.56 -5.69 13.35
C TRP A 143 2.96 -5.21 12.97
N LEU A 144 3.07 -4.24 12.07
CA LEU A 144 4.36 -3.67 11.66
C LEU A 144 5.13 -3.08 12.86
N ALA A 145 4.44 -2.32 13.72
CA ALA A 145 5.03 -1.76 14.92
C ALA A 145 5.52 -2.83 15.91
N GLU A 146 4.82 -3.96 16.02
CA GLU A 146 5.17 -5.06 16.92
C GLU A 146 6.30 -5.95 16.36
N HIS A 147 6.59 -5.86 15.04
CA HIS A 147 7.55 -6.72 14.35
C HIS A 147 8.78 -5.97 13.79
N GLY A 148 9.12 -4.83 14.39
CA GLY A 148 10.35 -4.11 14.06
C GLY A 148 10.32 -3.37 12.71
N TRP A 149 9.12 -3.05 12.21
CA TRP A 149 8.92 -2.22 11.04
C TRP A 149 8.43 -0.83 11.43
N LYS A 150 9.05 0.19 10.89
CA LYS A 150 8.68 1.59 11.08
C LYS A 150 8.02 2.14 9.84
N ILE A 151 6.82 2.68 9.98
CA ILE A 151 6.12 3.41 8.93
C ILE A 151 6.70 4.82 8.86
N THR A 152 7.39 5.16 7.81
CA THR A 152 8.03 6.47 7.63
C THR A 152 7.26 7.40 6.69
N GLN A 153 6.48 6.83 5.75
CA GLN A 153 5.60 7.61 4.87
C GLN A 153 4.27 6.90 4.68
N GLU A 154 3.22 7.70 4.52
CA GLU A 154 1.88 7.21 4.21
C GLU A 154 1.21 8.11 3.18
N LYS A 155 0.45 7.51 2.28
CA LYS A 155 -0.41 8.22 1.33
C LYS A 155 -1.80 7.62 1.29
N LEU A 156 -2.76 8.44 0.92
CA LEU A 156 -4.08 7.99 0.47
C LEU A 156 -4.15 8.03 -1.05
N ALA A 157 -4.83 7.06 -1.61
CA ALA A 157 -5.18 7.09 -3.03
C ALA A 157 -6.65 6.76 -3.20
N ARG A 158 -7.31 7.50 -4.10
CA ARG A 158 -8.68 7.22 -4.50
C ARG A 158 -8.69 6.41 -5.78
N GLU A 159 -9.43 5.32 -5.77
CA GLU A 159 -9.79 4.58 -6.97
C GLU A 159 -11.29 4.29 -6.90
N ASP A 160 -12.05 4.79 -7.86
CA ASP A 160 -13.51 4.85 -7.82
C ASP A 160 -14.02 5.54 -6.54
N TRP A 161 -14.83 4.87 -5.74
CA TRP A 161 -15.38 5.35 -4.45
C TRP A 161 -14.60 4.85 -3.23
N HIS A 162 -13.49 4.16 -3.43
CA HIS A 162 -12.65 3.69 -2.34
C HIS A 162 -11.45 4.60 -2.12
N ILE A 163 -11.07 4.73 -0.85
CA ILE A 163 -9.82 5.35 -0.43
C ILE A 163 -8.97 4.24 0.15
N TYR A 164 -7.77 4.12 -0.39
CA TYR A 164 -6.79 3.10 -0.03
C TYR A 164 -5.61 3.71 0.69
N ASP A 165 -5.07 2.96 1.64
CA ASP A 165 -3.82 3.25 2.32
C ASP A 165 -2.63 2.75 1.50
N ILE A 166 -1.57 3.54 1.41
CA ILE A 166 -0.26 3.12 0.93
C ILE A 166 0.76 3.49 2.00
N LEU A 167 1.53 2.50 2.43
CA LEU A 167 2.51 2.60 3.50
C LEU A 167 3.90 2.37 2.92
N TYR A 168 4.85 3.24 3.23
CA TYR A 168 6.26 2.98 3.03
C TYR A 168 6.89 2.69 4.38
N VAL A 169 7.54 1.55 4.49
CA VAL A 169 8.08 1.02 5.74
C VAL A 169 9.54 0.65 5.60
N GLU A 170 10.29 0.81 6.67
CA GLU A 170 11.69 0.43 6.83
C GLU A 170 11.86 -0.32 8.16
N HIS A 171 12.96 -1.02 8.35
CA HIS A 171 13.27 -1.58 9.67
C HIS A 171 13.49 -0.47 10.70
N GLY A 172 12.97 -0.67 11.88
CA GLY A 172 13.11 0.26 12.99
C GLY A 172 11.95 0.19 13.98
N ASP A 173 12.15 0.81 15.11
CA ASP A 173 11.15 0.87 16.18
C ASP A 173 10.17 2.02 15.95
N MET A 174 8.91 1.77 16.24
CA MET A 174 7.87 2.77 16.38
C MET A 174 6.92 2.39 17.52
N LEU A 175 6.25 3.37 18.09
CA LEU A 175 5.22 3.09 19.10
C LEU A 175 4.05 2.34 18.46
N VAL A 176 3.59 1.29 19.13
CA VAL A 176 2.38 0.59 18.73
C VAL A 176 1.21 1.58 18.80
N PRO A 177 0.54 1.87 17.69
CA PRO A 177 -0.53 2.86 17.67
C PRO A 177 -1.77 2.35 18.42
N SER A 178 -2.55 3.29 18.96
CA SER A 178 -3.90 2.96 19.40
C SER A 178 -4.75 2.49 18.22
N PRO A 179 -5.83 1.71 18.43
CA PRO A 179 -6.68 1.27 17.34
C PRO A 179 -7.22 2.43 16.47
N LEU A 180 -7.55 3.58 17.08
CA LEU A 180 -8.01 4.76 16.34
C LEU A 180 -6.88 5.43 15.56
N ASP A 181 -5.68 5.56 16.14
CA ASP A 181 -4.52 6.09 15.42
C ASP A 181 -4.12 5.18 14.26
N ALA A 182 -4.22 3.87 14.44
CA ALA A 182 -3.99 2.89 13.39
C ALA A 182 -4.99 3.02 12.22
N GLU A 183 -6.24 3.42 12.47
CA GLU A 183 -7.22 3.72 11.42
C GLU A 183 -6.94 5.08 10.74
N LEU A 184 -6.50 6.08 11.49
CA LEU A 184 -6.23 7.43 10.97
C LEU A 184 -4.91 7.50 10.18
N GLY A 185 -3.93 6.69 10.55
CA GLY A 185 -2.55 6.76 10.09
C GLY A 185 -1.64 7.36 11.14
N VAL A 186 -0.36 6.96 11.09
CA VAL A 186 0.61 7.19 12.17
C VAL A 186 1.66 8.24 11.84
N THR A 187 1.79 8.64 10.57
CA THR A 187 2.77 9.66 10.18
C THR A 187 2.18 11.07 10.21
N PRO A 188 2.98 12.11 10.53
CA PRO A 188 2.53 13.50 10.47
C PRO A 188 1.99 13.90 9.09
N MET A 189 2.66 13.47 8.00
CA MET A 189 2.27 13.76 6.62
C MET A 189 0.88 13.23 6.25
N ARG A 190 0.41 12.20 6.95
CA ARG A 190 -0.92 11.63 6.76
C ARG A 190 -2.04 12.65 6.92
N ARG A 191 -1.90 13.57 7.88
CA ARG A 191 -2.91 14.59 8.18
C ARG A 191 -2.95 15.72 7.15
N GLU A 192 -1.86 15.87 6.37
CA GLU A 192 -1.74 16.84 5.28
C GLU A 192 -2.27 16.28 3.94
N ASP A 193 -2.56 14.98 3.86
CA ASP A 193 -3.10 14.35 2.66
C ASP A 193 -4.50 14.92 2.34
N SER A 194 -4.70 15.32 1.10
CA SER A 194 -5.94 15.93 0.62
C SER A 194 -7.19 15.04 0.80
N LEU A 195 -7.00 13.73 0.87
CA LEU A 195 -8.07 12.75 1.11
C LEU A 195 -8.31 12.47 2.60
N PHE A 196 -7.45 12.98 3.50
CA PHE A 196 -7.58 12.74 4.94
C PHE A 196 -8.91 13.22 5.52
N PRO A 197 -9.46 14.42 5.18
CA PRO A 197 -10.77 14.83 5.67
C PRO A 197 -11.90 13.87 5.27
N GLU A 198 -11.78 13.21 4.12
CA GLU A 198 -12.77 12.24 3.67
C GLU A 198 -12.64 10.92 4.40
N LEU A 199 -11.43 10.47 4.69
CA LEU A 199 -11.18 9.32 5.56
C LEU A 199 -11.83 9.54 6.93
N VAL A 200 -11.61 10.71 7.55
CA VAL A 200 -12.21 11.06 8.86
C VAL A 200 -13.73 11.02 8.79
N LYS A 201 -14.34 11.59 7.73
CA LYS A 201 -15.81 11.53 7.53
C LYS A 201 -16.31 10.08 7.39
N LYS A 202 -15.58 9.21 6.72
CA LYS A 202 -15.90 7.78 6.61
C LYS A 202 -15.89 7.13 7.99
N LEU A 203 -14.88 7.40 8.81
CA LEU A 203 -14.78 6.87 10.17
C LEU A 203 -15.92 7.39 11.07
N ILE A 204 -16.26 8.69 11.00
CA ILE A 204 -17.43 9.28 11.70
C ILE A 204 -18.70 8.53 11.31
N LYS A 205 -18.93 8.30 10.01
CA LYS A 205 -20.10 7.56 9.54
C LYS A 205 -20.16 6.14 10.11
N GLN A 206 -19.02 5.46 10.21
CA GLN A 206 -18.93 4.13 10.79
C GLN A 206 -19.26 4.13 12.30
N ARG A 207 -18.74 5.12 13.06
CA ARG A 207 -19.04 5.25 14.50
C ARG A 207 -20.51 5.56 14.74
N ASN A 208 -21.10 6.46 13.95
CA ASN A 208 -22.53 6.75 14.01
C ASN A 208 -23.40 5.51 13.70
N ALA A 209 -23.01 4.69 12.73
CA ALA A 209 -23.71 3.44 12.43
C ALA A 209 -23.68 2.46 13.61
N VAL A 210 -22.56 2.36 14.33
CA VAL A 210 -22.47 1.55 15.56
C VAL A 210 -23.41 2.09 16.65
N LEU A 211 -23.45 3.42 16.85
CA LEU A 211 -24.30 4.05 17.87
C LEU A 211 -25.79 3.89 17.56
N GLN A 212 -26.17 3.93 16.28
CA GLN A 212 -27.56 3.70 15.84
C GLN A 212 -27.96 2.22 15.90
N GLY A 213 -27.00 1.31 15.67
CA GLY A 213 -27.27 -0.13 15.66
C GLY A 213 -27.30 -0.79 17.05
N ILE A 214 -26.79 -0.12 18.10
CA ILE A 214 -26.75 -0.64 19.46
C ILE A 214 -27.61 0.27 20.37
N PRO A 215 -28.72 -0.20 20.95
CA PRO A 215 -29.55 0.56 21.88
C PRO A 215 -28.77 1.05 23.10
N GLU A 216 -29.16 2.20 23.66
CA GLU A 216 -28.48 2.78 24.85
C GLU A 216 -28.70 1.94 26.12
N ASP A 217 -29.85 1.31 26.21
CA ASP A 217 -30.28 0.49 27.32
C ASP A 217 -29.92 -1.01 27.16
N THR A 218 -29.03 -1.33 26.22
CA THR A 218 -28.60 -2.72 26.01
C THR A 218 -28.01 -3.31 27.29
N GLU A 219 -28.43 -4.50 27.68
CA GLU A 219 -27.87 -5.23 28.83
C GLU A 219 -26.59 -6.02 28.47
N ASN A 220 -26.33 -6.22 27.17
CA ASN A 220 -25.15 -6.93 26.70
C ASN A 220 -23.87 -6.12 26.94
N ILE A 221 -22.99 -6.64 27.78
CA ILE A 221 -21.73 -5.98 28.16
C ILE A 221 -20.86 -5.62 26.97
N HIS A 222 -20.69 -6.54 26.01
CA HIS A 222 -19.89 -6.26 24.80
C HIS A 222 -20.51 -5.17 23.91
N HIS A 223 -21.85 -5.09 23.88
CA HIS A 223 -22.52 -4.00 23.17
C HIS A 223 -22.30 -2.66 23.89
N LYS A 224 -22.34 -2.63 25.22
CA LYS A 224 -22.04 -1.41 26.01
C LYS A 224 -20.64 -0.92 25.73
N GLU A 225 -19.63 -1.77 25.88
CA GLU A 225 -18.23 -1.46 25.63
C GLU A 225 -18.02 -0.94 24.19
N LYS A 226 -18.59 -1.62 23.19
CA LYS A 226 -18.50 -1.22 21.78
C LYS A 226 -19.16 0.14 21.54
N ARG A 227 -20.29 0.42 22.16
CA ARG A 227 -21.01 1.70 22.07
C ARG A 227 -20.21 2.83 22.74
N GLU A 228 -19.69 2.62 23.95
CA GLU A 228 -18.87 3.59 24.69
C GLU A 228 -17.59 3.93 23.92
N LYS A 229 -16.92 2.92 23.39
CA LYS A 229 -15.75 3.10 22.51
C LYS A 229 -16.10 3.95 21.30
N ALA A 230 -17.18 3.61 20.59
CA ALA A 230 -17.63 4.34 19.41
C ALA A 230 -18.00 5.80 19.73
N ALA A 231 -18.64 6.07 20.86
CA ALA A 231 -18.99 7.42 21.31
C ALA A 231 -17.74 8.26 21.66
N THR A 232 -16.74 7.65 22.30
CA THR A 232 -15.48 8.30 22.63
C THR A 232 -14.68 8.63 21.37
N GLU A 233 -14.54 7.67 20.47
CA GLU A 233 -13.83 7.85 19.19
C GLU A 233 -14.53 8.86 18.28
N LEU A 234 -15.87 8.90 18.27
CA LEU A 234 -16.65 9.87 17.51
C LEU A 234 -16.30 11.31 17.91
N LYS A 235 -16.23 11.61 19.21
CA LYS A 235 -15.85 12.95 19.71
C LYS A 235 -14.46 13.37 19.22
N ILE A 236 -13.50 12.44 19.23
CA ILE A 236 -12.14 12.69 18.75
C ILE A 236 -12.16 12.99 17.25
N LEU A 237 -12.89 12.19 16.47
CA LEU A 237 -12.99 12.36 15.02
C LEU A 237 -13.69 13.67 14.64
N GLU A 238 -14.72 14.08 15.38
CA GLU A 238 -15.42 15.37 15.19
C GLU A 238 -14.52 16.55 15.50
N ASP A 239 -13.68 16.47 16.54
CA ASP A 239 -12.69 17.49 16.84
C ASP A 239 -11.62 17.58 15.73
N ILE A 240 -11.12 16.45 15.25
CA ILE A 240 -10.19 16.41 14.12
C ILE A 240 -10.79 17.10 12.88
N ILE A 241 -12.02 16.75 12.48
CA ILE A 241 -12.63 17.32 11.27
C ILE A 241 -12.96 18.81 11.43
N CYS A 242 -13.24 19.27 12.65
CA CYS A 242 -13.43 20.70 12.93
C CYS A 242 -12.14 21.50 12.73
N ARG A 243 -11.01 20.98 13.17
CA ARG A 243 -9.69 21.62 13.02
C ARG A 243 -9.17 21.61 11.58
N LEU A 244 -9.64 20.68 10.75
CA LEU A 244 -9.27 20.60 9.33
C LEU A 244 -10.07 21.58 8.44
N LYS A 245 -11.12 22.22 8.94
CA LYS A 245 -11.82 23.27 8.21
C LYS A 245 -10.95 24.52 8.24
N PRO A 246 -10.63 25.13 7.08
CA PRO A 246 -9.96 26.45 7.09
C PRO A 246 -10.84 27.44 7.87
N GLU A 247 -10.21 28.19 8.75
CA GLU A 247 -10.85 29.38 9.33
C GLU A 247 -11.32 30.27 8.16
N LYS A 248 -12.62 30.64 8.20
CA LYS A 248 -13.24 31.48 7.16
C LYS A 248 -12.74 32.91 7.24
#